data_3d63f41295a11c7860484bc392262a0d
#
_entry.id   3d63f41295a11c7860484bc392262a0d
#
_cell.length_a   1.000
_cell.length_b   1.000
_cell.length_c   1.000
_cell.angle_alpha   90.00
_cell.angle_beta   90.00
_cell.angle_gamma   90.00
#
_symmetry.space_group_name_H-M   'P 1'
#
loop_
_entity.id
_entity.type
_entity.pdbx_description
1 polymer ?
#
loop_
_entity_poly.entity_id
_entity_poly.type
_entity_poly.pdbx_seq_one_letter_code
_entity_poly.pdbx_strand_id
1 'polypeptide(L)'
;VSNPETLASLGENEALKRTVARLKKSENTIVGSGDDAAVVKTSNDKFVVTTDTMIEGNDFKTEWSSAFDLGWKAVATNISDVAAMGAKPTALVVALAVPKETEITWLEQFADGLQAAVTHFCPTAEIVGGDLAQAEQIVIAVTAHGDLEGREPILRTGAKPGDILAVAGTLGQAACGLSLLQSGNKDAISAYDDWVNVQKRPMPPIQSGIEAVAASSMLDISDGLTKDAHRIAKASEVKLVISKQALDGYCARLDDVADRLELKSLDWVLFGGEDHSLLATFPEGAVIPRSFKAIGKVESGAGVYLDDTELPERGWDSALAT
;
A
#
# COMPACT_ATOMS: atom_id res chain seq x y z
N VAL A 1 22.94 33.98 -2.78
CA VAL A 1 22.13 32.76 -2.87
C VAL A 1 20.73 33.25 -3.17
N SER A 2 20.15 32.90 -4.33
CA SER A 2 18.76 33.21 -4.67
C SER A 2 17.85 32.42 -3.72
N ASN A 3 16.79 33.06 -3.23
CA ASN A 3 15.76 32.34 -2.47
C ASN A 3 15.18 31.20 -3.34
N PRO A 4 14.89 30.02 -2.74
CA PRO A 4 14.24 28.94 -3.47
C PRO A 4 12.88 29.39 -4.00
N GLU A 5 12.50 28.89 -5.17
CA GLU A 5 11.14 29.10 -5.71
C GLU A 5 10.14 28.30 -4.86
N THR A 6 9.06 28.95 -4.45
CA THR A 6 7.97 28.33 -3.65
C THR A 6 6.67 28.38 -4.42
N LEU A 7 5.66 27.62 -3.98
CA LEU A 7 4.31 27.69 -4.57
C LEU A 7 3.76 29.13 -4.51
N ALA A 8 3.98 29.85 -3.39
CA ALA A 8 3.57 31.24 -3.25
C ALA A 8 4.26 32.18 -4.24
N SER A 9 5.55 31.93 -4.59
CA SER A 9 6.30 32.78 -5.51
C SER A 9 6.03 32.47 -6.98
N LEU A 10 5.74 31.20 -7.31
CA LEU A 10 5.57 30.74 -8.69
C LEU A 10 4.10 30.74 -9.15
N GLY A 11 3.19 30.50 -8.22
CA GLY A 11 1.76 30.30 -8.47
C GLY A 11 1.41 28.88 -8.92
N GLU A 12 0.15 28.50 -8.74
CA GLU A 12 -0.37 27.16 -8.97
C GLU A 12 -0.17 26.69 -10.42
N ASN A 13 -0.56 27.51 -11.41
CA ASN A 13 -0.51 27.12 -12.83
C ASN A 13 0.88 26.73 -13.31
N GLU A 14 1.92 27.46 -12.92
CA GLU A 14 3.29 27.13 -13.32
C GLU A 14 3.85 25.94 -12.52
N ALA A 15 3.47 25.79 -11.25
CA ALA A 15 3.81 24.62 -10.44
C ALA A 15 3.20 23.34 -11.05
N LEU A 16 1.91 23.34 -11.39
CA LEU A 16 1.23 22.24 -12.06
C LEU A 16 1.88 21.89 -13.41
N LYS A 17 2.21 22.91 -14.23
CA LYS A 17 2.87 22.68 -15.51
C LYS A 17 4.21 21.95 -15.35
N ARG A 18 5.03 22.32 -14.35
CA ARG A 18 6.33 21.68 -14.08
C ARG A 18 6.16 20.26 -13.54
N THR A 19 5.21 20.03 -12.64
CA THR A 19 4.97 18.71 -12.06
C THR A 19 4.36 17.74 -13.07
N VAL A 20 3.34 18.16 -13.82
CA VAL A 20 2.70 17.34 -14.87
C VAL A 20 3.69 16.98 -15.99
N ALA A 21 4.64 17.87 -16.32
CA ALA A 21 5.66 17.59 -17.33
C ALA A 21 6.59 16.41 -16.96
N ARG A 22 6.61 15.99 -15.70
CA ARG A 22 7.40 14.84 -15.20
C ARG A 22 6.67 13.49 -15.37
N LEU A 23 5.36 13.52 -15.65
CA LEU A 23 4.51 12.34 -15.76
C LEU A 23 4.48 11.82 -17.20
N LYS A 24 4.53 10.50 -17.36
CA LYS A 24 4.44 9.85 -18.68
C LYS A 24 2.98 9.55 -19.02
N LYS A 25 2.67 9.63 -20.31
CA LYS A 25 1.36 9.24 -20.85
C LYS A 25 1.27 7.75 -21.10
N SER A 26 0.08 7.19 -20.87
CA SER A 26 -0.28 5.80 -21.15
C SER A 26 -1.10 5.69 -22.44
N GLU A 27 -1.01 4.55 -23.13
CA GLU A 27 -1.85 4.22 -24.30
C GLU A 27 -3.33 4.04 -23.94
N ASN A 28 -3.64 3.83 -22.66
CA ASN A 28 -5.01 3.71 -22.19
C ASN A 28 -5.69 5.06 -21.96
N THR A 29 -4.93 6.16 -21.94
CA THR A 29 -5.48 7.49 -21.72
C THR A 29 -5.89 8.11 -23.06
N ILE A 30 -7.18 8.43 -23.21
CA ILE A 30 -7.75 9.12 -24.37
C ILE A 30 -7.61 10.62 -24.20
N VAL A 31 -7.99 11.15 -23.02
CA VAL A 31 -7.81 12.54 -22.58
C VAL A 31 -7.11 12.50 -21.23
N GLY A 32 -5.95 13.14 -21.13
CA GLY A 32 -5.15 13.22 -19.90
C GLY A 32 -5.26 14.58 -19.21
N SER A 33 -4.24 14.92 -18.39
CA SER A 33 -4.17 16.19 -17.69
C SER A 33 -4.23 17.38 -18.66
N GLY A 34 -5.02 18.41 -18.30
CA GLY A 34 -5.14 19.66 -19.07
C GLY A 34 -6.54 19.93 -19.60
N ASP A 35 -7.50 19.04 -19.38
CA ASP A 35 -8.93 19.24 -19.61
C ASP A 35 -9.67 19.12 -18.29
N ASP A 36 -10.99 19.37 -18.24
CA ASP A 36 -11.82 19.31 -17.03
C ASP A 36 -11.85 17.94 -16.36
N ALA A 37 -11.67 16.86 -17.16
CA ALA A 37 -11.59 15.49 -16.67
C ALA A 37 -10.76 14.61 -17.61
N ALA A 38 -10.19 13.53 -17.04
CA ALA A 38 -9.51 12.50 -17.82
C ALA A 38 -10.49 11.49 -18.42
N VAL A 39 -10.17 10.94 -19.60
CA VAL A 39 -10.89 9.83 -20.22
C VAL A 39 -9.93 8.66 -20.41
N VAL A 40 -10.24 7.53 -19.77
CA VAL A 40 -9.41 6.32 -19.78
C VAL A 40 -10.21 5.15 -20.35
N LYS A 41 -9.56 4.30 -21.14
CA LYS A 41 -10.16 3.09 -21.71
C LYS A 41 -10.35 2.04 -20.62
N THR A 42 -11.47 1.32 -20.68
CA THR A 42 -11.72 0.09 -19.93
C THR A 42 -12.03 -1.03 -20.92
N SER A 43 -11.75 -2.29 -20.55
CA SER A 43 -11.94 -3.43 -21.42
C SER A 43 -13.40 -3.95 -21.41
N ASN A 44 -14.16 -3.60 -20.38
CA ASN A 44 -15.57 -3.95 -20.20
C ASN A 44 -16.32 -2.85 -19.45
N ASP A 45 -17.55 -3.13 -19.01
CA ASP A 45 -18.43 -2.22 -18.28
C ASP A 45 -18.14 -2.10 -16.77
N LYS A 46 -17.13 -2.84 -16.27
CA LYS A 46 -16.73 -2.85 -14.85
C LYS A 46 -15.32 -2.32 -14.70
N PHE A 47 -15.10 -1.51 -13.67
CA PHE A 47 -13.77 -1.08 -13.24
C PHE A 47 -13.72 -1.00 -11.70
N VAL A 48 -12.52 -1.14 -11.15
CA VAL A 48 -12.24 -0.96 -9.72
C VAL A 48 -11.86 0.49 -9.48
N VAL A 49 -12.32 1.06 -8.37
CA VAL A 49 -11.91 2.39 -7.89
C VAL A 49 -11.72 2.34 -6.38
N THR A 50 -10.64 2.93 -5.91
CA THR A 50 -10.32 3.12 -4.49
C THR A 50 -9.74 4.51 -4.26
N THR A 51 -9.68 4.95 -3.02
CA THR A 51 -9.00 6.18 -2.63
C THR A 51 -8.46 6.08 -1.22
N ASP A 52 -7.21 6.51 -1.03
CA ASP A 52 -6.56 6.67 0.26
C ASP A 52 -6.06 8.08 0.47
N THR A 53 -5.97 8.47 1.73
CA THR A 53 -5.45 9.77 2.14
C THR A 53 -4.32 9.60 3.15
N MET A 54 -3.22 10.32 2.96
CA MET A 54 -2.12 10.43 3.90
C MET A 54 -2.01 11.85 4.42
N ILE A 55 -1.93 12.02 5.74
CA ILE A 55 -1.89 13.32 6.43
C ILE A 55 -0.57 13.43 7.18
N GLU A 56 0.15 14.54 6.99
CA GLU A 56 1.38 14.84 7.72
C GLU A 56 1.14 14.83 9.23
N GLY A 57 2.06 14.20 9.96
CA GLY A 57 1.97 14.02 11.40
C GLY A 57 1.24 12.76 11.84
N ASN A 58 0.27 12.26 11.06
CA ASN A 58 -0.44 11.00 11.33
C ASN A 58 0.18 9.83 10.56
N ASP A 59 0.18 9.91 9.23
CA ASP A 59 0.55 8.79 8.36
C ASP A 59 2.02 8.87 7.91
N PHE A 60 2.61 10.06 7.97
CA PHE A 60 4.01 10.29 7.67
C PHE A 60 4.55 11.52 8.39
N LYS A 61 5.88 11.63 8.45
CA LYS A 61 6.60 12.84 8.89
C LYS A 61 7.62 13.25 7.84
N THR A 62 7.65 14.54 7.52
CA THR A 62 8.59 15.11 6.54
C THR A 62 10.05 15.03 6.98
N GLU A 63 10.31 14.88 8.30
CA GLU A 63 11.63 14.59 8.84
C GLU A 63 12.14 13.17 8.55
N TRP A 64 11.24 12.24 8.23
CA TRP A 64 11.56 10.84 7.92
C TRP A 64 11.53 10.55 6.42
N SER A 65 10.55 11.12 5.70
CA SER A 65 10.29 10.82 4.30
C SER A 65 10.51 12.03 3.41
N SER A 66 11.27 11.87 2.34
CA SER A 66 11.41 12.88 1.30
C SER A 66 10.14 13.00 0.46
N ALA A 67 10.03 14.06 -0.33
CA ALA A 67 8.94 14.23 -1.30
C ALA A 67 8.85 13.03 -2.26
N PHE A 68 9.99 12.53 -2.73
CA PHE A 68 10.05 11.34 -3.59
C PHE A 68 9.48 10.09 -2.89
N ASP A 69 9.85 9.86 -1.61
CA ASP A 69 9.33 8.72 -0.84
C ASP A 69 7.81 8.80 -0.69
N LEU A 70 7.28 10.01 -0.43
CA LEU A 70 5.84 10.24 -0.28
C LEU A 70 5.09 10.01 -1.60
N GLY A 71 5.65 10.46 -2.74
CA GLY A 71 5.09 10.18 -4.06
C GLY A 71 5.06 8.68 -4.36
N TRP A 72 6.13 7.95 -4.05
CA TRP A 72 6.18 6.49 -4.17
C TRP A 72 5.14 5.82 -3.31
N LYS A 73 5.10 6.16 -2.01
CA LYS A 73 4.17 5.56 -1.03
C LYS A 73 2.72 5.79 -1.44
N ALA A 74 2.37 7.01 -1.85
CA ALA A 74 1.02 7.36 -2.29
C ALA A 74 0.50 6.51 -3.46
N VAL A 75 1.36 6.17 -4.42
CA VAL A 75 1.01 5.23 -5.49
C VAL A 75 0.91 3.81 -4.95
N ALA A 76 1.93 3.34 -4.23
CA ALA A 76 2.03 1.95 -3.76
C ALA A 76 0.81 1.54 -2.91
N THR A 77 0.38 2.38 -1.96
CA THR A 77 -0.76 2.13 -1.09
C THR A 77 -2.06 1.97 -1.88
N ASN A 78 -2.33 2.87 -2.82
CA ASN A 78 -3.58 2.86 -3.58
C ASN A 78 -3.65 1.72 -4.61
N ILE A 79 -2.54 1.40 -5.29
CA ILE A 79 -2.55 0.31 -6.28
C ILE A 79 -2.56 -1.07 -5.62
N SER A 80 -2.19 -1.21 -4.34
CA SER A 80 -2.33 -2.46 -3.60
C SER A 80 -3.79 -2.86 -3.45
N ASP A 81 -4.68 -1.91 -3.15
CA ASP A 81 -6.14 -2.14 -3.12
C ASP A 81 -6.67 -2.61 -4.46
N VAL A 82 -6.23 -1.96 -5.55
CA VAL A 82 -6.64 -2.36 -6.91
C VAL A 82 -6.20 -3.79 -7.20
N ALA A 83 -4.96 -4.14 -6.85
CA ALA A 83 -4.44 -5.50 -7.02
C ALA A 83 -5.15 -6.52 -6.12
N ALA A 84 -5.52 -6.13 -4.90
CA ALA A 84 -6.29 -6.96 -3.96
C ALA A 84 -7.67 -7.36 -4.50
N MET A 85 -8.25 -6.53 -5.40
CA MET A 85 -9.47 -6.86 -6.12
C MET A 85 -9.23 -7.73 -7.38
N GLY A 86 -7.98 -8.16 -7.65
CA GLY A 86 -7.60 -8.90 -8.86
C GLY A 86 -7.55 -8.04 -10.12
N ALA A 87 -7.60 -6.71 -9.99
CA ALA A 87 -7.61 -5.76 -11.10
C ALA A 87 -6.19 -5.26 -11.43
N LYS A 88 -6.00 -4.85 -12.68
CA LYS A 88 -4.77 -4.22 -13.16
C LYS A 88 -4.91 -2.70 -13.04
N PRO A 89 -4.01 -2.00 -12.32
CA PRO A 89 -4.06 -0.55 -12.24
C PRO A 89 -3.95 0.10 -13.62
N THR A 90 -4.77 1.14 -13.87
CA THR A 90 -4.86 1.82 -15.19
C THR A 90 -4.67 3.32 -15.11
N ALA A 91 -5.21 3.95 -14.07
CA ALA A 91 -5.14 5.40 -13.92
C ALA A 91 -5.15 5.81 -12.45
N LEU A 92 -4.48 6.93 -12.14
CA LEU A 92 -4.49 7.55 -10.83
C LEU A 92 -4.81 9.05 -10.96
N VAL A 93 -5.51 9.58 -9.95
CA VAL A 93 -5.76 11.01 -9.77
C VAL A 93 -5.23 11.40 -8.40
N VAL A 94 -4.49 12.50 -8.32
CA VAL A 94 -3.80 12.93 -7.09
C VAL A 94 -4.31 14.30 -6.65
N ALA A 95 -4.96 14.38 -5.49
CA ALA A 95 -5.27 15.63 -4.84
C ALA A 95 -4.20 15.91 -3.77
N LEU A 96 -3.46 17.00 -3.94
CA LEU A 96 -2.35 17.40 -3.08
C LEU A 96 -2.65 18.76 -2.45
N ALA A 97 -2.69 18.83 -1.12
CA ALA A 97 -2.77 20.10 -0.42
C ALA A 97 -1.46 20.33 0.37
N VAL A 98 -0.86 21.51 0.23
CA VAL A 98 0.45 21.82 0.83
C VAL A 98 0.49 23.25 1.37
N PRO A 99 1.40 23.55 2.32
CA PRO A 99 1.69 24.93 2.73
C PRO A 99 2.14 25.79 1.55
N LYS A 100 1.75 27.06 1.55
CA LYS A 100 2.10 28.02 0.47
C LYS A 100 3.62 28.26 0.35
N GLU A 101 4.38 27.98 1.41
CA GLU A 101 5.84 28.06 1.45
C GLU A 101 6.54 26.82 0.88
N THR A 102 5.78 25.78 0.47
CA THR A 102 6.36 24.57 -0.12
C THR A 102 7.19 24.92 -1.37
N GLU A 103 8.41 24.45 -1.37
CA GLU A 103 9.33 24.66 -2.49
C GLU A 103 8.87 23.92 -3.74
N ILE A 104 9.07 24.53 -4.91
CA ILE A 104 8.72 23.89 -6.20
C ILE A 104 9.52 22.60 -6.41
N THR A 105 10.77 22.58 -5.97
CA THR A 105 11.63 21.38 -6.00
C THR A 105 11.03 20.22 -5.21
N TRP A 106 10.30 20.48 -4.12
CA TRP A 106 9.59 19.47 -3.38
C TRP A 106 8.44 18.86 -4.21
N LEU A 107 7.64 19.71 -4.88
CA LEU A 107 6.55 19.27 -5.76
C LEU A 107 7.07 18.46 -6.95
N GLU A 108 8.18 18.89 -7.54
CA GLU A 108 8.84 18.15 -8.62
C GLU A 108 9.33 16.77 -8.17
N GLN A 109 10.00 16.68 -7.02
CA GLN A 109 10.46 15.41 -6.43
C GLN A 109 9.29 14.50 -6.07
N PHE A 110 8.18 15.05 -5.58
CA PHE A 110 6.96 14.28 -5.31
C PHE A 110 6.42 13.67 -6.60
N ALA A 111 6.34 14.44 -7.70
CA ALA A 111 5.93 13.94 -9.01
C ALA A 111 6.90 12.87 -9.56
N ASP A 112 8.21 13.02 -9.33
CA ASP A 112 9.20 12.00 -9.70
C ASP A 112 8.96 10.69 -8.92
N GLY A 113 8.63 10.78 -7.62
CA GLY A 113 8.28 9.62 -6.80
C GLY A 113 7.02 8.91 -7.29
N LEU A 114 5.96 9.67 -7.59
CA LEU A 114 4.73 9.14 -8.21
C LEU A 114 5.06 8.40 -9.51
N GLN A 115 5.81 9.04 -10.42
CA GLN A 115 6.14 8.46 -11.72
C GLN A 115 7.04 7.22 -11.58
N ALA A 116 8.00 7.23 -10.66
CA ALA A 116 8.88 6.09 -10.42
C ALA A 116 8.09 4.87 -9.96
N ALA A 117 7.14 5.04 -9.01
CA ALA A 117 6.28 3.98 -8.53
C ALA A 117 5.36 3.43 -9.63
N VAL A 118 4.71 4.29 -10.42
CA VAL A 118 3.90 3.85 -11.57
C VAL A 118 4.75 3.05 -12.56
N THR A 119 5.95 3.53 -12.89
CA THR A 119 6.86 2.85 -13.81
C THR A 119 7.27 1.47 -13.29
N HIS A 120 7.47 1.35 -11.98
CA HIS A 120 7.90 0.10 -11.34
C HIS A 120 6.77 -0.93 -11.27
N PHE A 121 5.59 -0.54 -10.77
CA PHE A 121 4.51 -1.47 -10.45
C PHE A 121 3.54 -1.72 -11.59
N CYS A 122 3.23 -0.68 -12.36
CA CYS A 122 2.17 -0.71 -13.37
C CYS A 122 2.52 0.23 -14.57
N PRO A 123 3.53 -0.13 -15.37
CA PRO A 123 4.06 0.74 -16.43
C PRO A 123 3.05 1.12 -17.53
N THR A 124 1.89 0.47 -17.55
CA THR A 124 0.76 0.77 -18.44
C THR A 124 -0.28 1.72 -17.83
N ALA A 125 -0.14 2.04 -16.53
CA ALA A 125 -0.97 3.04 -15.87
C ALA A 125 -0.41 4.46 -16.06
N GLU A 126 -1.24 5.45 -15.75
CA GLU A 126 -0.87 6.86 -15.83
C GLU A 126 -1.48 7.67 -14.68
N ILE A 127 -0.77 8.71 -14.23
CA ILE A 127 -1.36 9.74 -13.39
C ILE A 127 -2.04 10.74 -14.33
N VAL A 128 -3.36 10.60 -14.46
CA VAL A 128 -4.14 11.25 -15.52
C VAL A 128 -4.65 12.63 -15.14
N GLY A 129 -4.51 13.04 -13.88
CA GLY A 129 -4.96 14.33 -13.39
C GLY A 129 -4.77 14.48 -11.88
N GLY A 130 -5.24 15.59 -11.36
CA GLY A 130 -5.15 15.90 -9.95
C GLY A 130 -5.56 17.33 -9.66
N ASP A 131 -5.38 17.73 -8.42
CA ASP A 131 -5.62 19.07 -7.91
C ASP A 131 -4.49 19.49 -6.98
N LEU A 132 -4.16 20.78 -6.93
CA LEU A 132 -3.17 21.35 -6.04
C LEU A 132 -3.81 22.47 -5.24
N ALA A 133 -3.97 22.25 -3.94
CA ALA A 133 -4.59 23.19 -3.02
C ALA A 133 -3.60 23.69 -1.95
N GLN A 134 -3.97 24.78 -1.29
CA GLN A 134 -3.24 25.28 -0.12
C GLN A 134 -3.84 24.70 1.17
N ALA A 135 -2.97 24.25 2.11
CA ALA A 135 -3.34 23.84 3.46
C ALA A 135 -2.25 24.27 4.46
N GLU A 136 -2.50 24.07 5.76
CA GLU A 136 -1.50 24.32 6.82
C GLU A 136 -0.48 23.17 6.94
N GLN A 137 -0.89 21.96 6.57
CA GLN A 137 -0.08 20.72 6.59
C GLN A 137 -0.23 19.99 5.25
N ILE A 138 0.69 19.07 4.97
CA ILE A 138 0.64 18.29 3.75
C ILE A 138 -0.46 17.23 3.86
N VAL A 139 -1.37 17.21 2.87
CA VAL A 139 -2.40 16.19 2.70
C VAL A 139 -2.30 15.65 1.29
N ILE A 140 -2.19 14.33 1.17
CA ILE A 140 -2.04 13.62 -0.10
C ILE A 140 -3.20 12.64 -0.21
N ALA A 141 -4.13 12.87 -1.14
CA ALA A 141 -5.19 11.92 -1.45
C ALA A 141 -5.02 11.41 -2.88
N VAL A 142 -5.04 10.09 -3.04
CA VAL A 142 -4.91 9.45 -4.34
C VAL A 142 -6.14 8.61 -4.61
N THR A 143 -6.71 8.74 -5.81
CA THR A 143 -7.74 7.84 -6.30
C THR A 143 -7.15 6.99 -7.41
N ALA A 144 -7.19 5.67 -7.24
CA ALA A 144 -6.70 4.71 -8.21
C ALA A 144 -7.84 3.95 -8.89
N HIS A 145 -7.66 3.68 -10.18
CA HIS A 145 -8.60 2.93 -11.01
C HIS A 145 -7.92 1.68 -11.55
N GLY A 146 -8.69 0.59 -11.68
CA GLY A 146 -8.21 -0.67 -12.23
C GLY A 146 -9.20 -1.33 -13.18
N ASP A 147 -8.65 -2.05 -14.15
CA ASP A 147 -9.40 -2.85 -15.11
C ASP A 147 -9.35 -4.32 -14.71
N LEU A 148 -10.51 -4.97 -14.63
CA LEU A 148 -10.65 -6.39 -14.34
C LEU A 148 -10.35 -7.29 -15.55
N GLU A 149 -10.13 -6.70 -16.72
CA GLU A 149 -9.87 -7.41 -17.98
C GLU A 149 -10.92 -8.51 -18.27
N GLY A 150 -12.20 -8.20 -17.99
CA GLY A 150 -13.34 -9.12 -18.20
C GLY A 150 -13.58 -10.14 -17.10
N ARG A 151 -12.77 -10.11 -16.01
CA ARG A 151 -12.91 -11.01 -14.86
C ARG A 151 -13.91 -10.48 -13.83
N GLU A 152 -14.32 -11.33 -12.91
CA GLU A 152 -15.02 -10.89 -11.70
C GLU A 152 -14.02 -10.44 -10.65
N PRO A 153 -14.36 -9.45 -9.79
CA PRO A 153 -13.49 -8.99 -8.73
C PRO A 153 -13.33 -10.07 -7.66
N ILE A 154 -12.12 -10.17 -7.11
CA ILE A 154 -11.87 -10.96 -5.91
C ILE A 154 -12.29 -10.10 -4.71
N LEU A 155 -13.09 -10.68 -3.81
CA LEU A 155 -13.67 -9.96 -2.68
C LEU A 155 -13.08 -10.46 -1.34
N ARG A 156 -13.35 -9.75 -0.27
CA ARG A 156 -13.10 -10.23 1.11
C ARG A 156 -14.02 -11.38 1.51
N THR A 157 -15.19 -11.46 0.87
CA THR A 157 -16.13 -12.58 1.01
C THR A 157 -15.75 -13.72 0.08
N GLY A 158 -16.07 -14.96 0.47
CA GLY A 158 -15.89 -16.12 -0.40
C GLY A 158 -14.93 -17.18 0.12
N ALA A 159 -14.18 -16.91 1.20
CA ALA A 159 -13.40 -17.93 1.89
C ALA A 159 -14.29 -19.05 2.42
N LYS A 160 -13.84 -20.30 2.31
CA LYS A 160 -14.60 -21.49 2.73
C LYS A 160 -13.76 -22.41 3.59
N PRO A 161 -14.37 -23.14 4.54
CA PRO A 161 -13.66 -24.20 5.25
C PRO A 161 -12.99 -25.18 4.28
N GLY A 162 -11.71 -25.47 4.49
CA GLY A 162 -10.86 -26.26 3.61
C GLY A 162 -9.96 -25.43 2.71
N ASP A 163 -10.19 -24.13 2.56
CA ASP A 163 -9.30 -23.24 1.81
C ASP A 163 -7.93 -23.10 2.48
N ILE A 164 -6.91 -22.90 1.67
CA ILE A 164 -5.54 -22.57 2.11
C ILE A 164 -5.45 -21.07 2.30
N LEU A 165 -5.01 -20.60 3.47
CA LEU A 165 -4.69 -19.20 3.74
C LEU A 165 -3.24 -18.92 3.34
N ALA A 166 -3.02 -17.92 2.49
CA ALA A 166 -1.70 -17.61 1.94
C ALA A 166 -1.44 -16.09 1.84
N VAL A 167 -0.16 -15.72 1.89
CA VAL A 167 0.32 -14.33 1.77
C VAL A 167 1.29 -14.21 0.60
N ALA A 168 1.11 -13.19 -0.22
CA ALA A 168 2.12 -12.70 -1.15
C ALA A 168 2.72 -11.40 -0.61
N GLY A 169 4.05 -11.26 -0.66
CA GLY A 169 4.77 -10.10 -0.14
C GLY A 169 5.44 -10.36 1.21
N THR A 170 5.53 -9.31 2.02
CA THR A 170 6.26 -9.25 3.29
C THR A 170 5.31 -9.08 4.47
N LEU A 171 5.77 -9.36 5.67
CA LEU A 171 5.03 -9.13 6.91
C LEU A 171 5.95 -8.49 7.94
N GLY A 172 5.50 -7.37 8.51
CA GLY A 172 6.16 -6.68 9.62
C GLY A 172 7.39 -5.85 9.24
N GLN A 173 7.76 -5.79 7.96
CA GLN A 173 8.97 -5.05 7.54
C GLN A 173 8.77 -3.55 7.64
N ALA A 174 7.62 -3.03 7.21
CA ALA A 174 7.29 -1.62 7.33
C ALA A 174 7.21 -1.19 8.81
N ALA A 175 6.58 -2.00 9.66
CA ALA A 175 6.50 -1.76 11.11
C ALA A 175 7.87 -1.81 11.80
N CYS A 176 8.77 -2.69 11.38
CA CYS A 176 10.17 -2.71 11.80
C CYS A 176 10.86 -1.39 11.45
N GLY A 177 10.73 -0.92 10.20
CA GLY A 177 11.28 0.35 9.74
C GLY A 177 10.72 1.55 10.52
N LEU A 178 9.42 1.55 10.80
CA LEU A 178 8.78 2.57 11.62
C LEU A 178 9.34 2.58 13.05
N SER A 179 9.52 1.41 13.67
CA SER A 179 10.10 1.29 15.01
C SER A 179 11.54 1.82 15.07
N LEU A 180 12.33 1.59 14.02
CA LEU A 180 13.67 2.18 13.87
C LEU A 180 13.59 3.71 13.82
N LEU A 181 12.72 4.29 13.00
CA LEU A 181 12.53 5.74 12.89
C LEU A 181 12.08 6.35 14.22
N GLN A 182 11.12 5.72 14.89
CA GLN A 182 10.60 6.16 16.19
C GLN A 182 11.63 6.08 17.31
N SER A 183 12.58 5.14 17.24
CA SER A 183 13.66 5.03 18.22
C SER A 183 14.58 6.25 18.28
N GLY A 184 14.66 7.02 17.20
CA GLY A 184 15.58 8.15 17.07
C GLY A 184 17.07 7.76 17.10
N ASN A 185 17.40 6.46 17.16
CA ASN A 185 18.76 5.94 17.19
C ASN A 185 19.37 5.97 15.78
N LYS A 186 20.15 7.02 15.50
CA LYS A 186 20.75 7.25 14.18
C LYS A 186 21.64 6.11 13.70
N ASP A 187 22.37 5.46 14.62
CA ASP A 187 23.24 4.32 14.29
C ASP A 187 22.42 3.10 13.89
N ALA A 188 21.32 2.82 14.60
CA ALA A 188 20.40 1.75 14.24
C ALA A 188 19.68 2.05 12.92
N ILE A 189 19.17 3.27 12.73
CA ILE A 189 18.52 3.69 11.48
C ILE A 189 19.46 3.51 10.28
N SER A 190 20.75 3.92 10.43
CA SER A 190 21.75 3.77 9.37
C SER A 190 22.17 2.32 9.12
N ALA A 191 22.25 1.50 10.18
CA ALA A 191 22.64 0.10 10.06
C ALA A 191 21.56 -0.79 9.42
N TYR A 192 20.31 -0.37 9.52
CA TYR A 192 19.13 -1.11 9.03
C TYR A 192 18.28 -0.27 8.07
N ASP A 193 18.93 0.51 7.20
CA ASP A 193 18.26 1.44 6.27
C ASP A 193 17.35 0.72 5.27
N ASP A 194 17.62 -0.55 4.95
CA ASP A 194 16.74 -1.38 4.12
C ASP A 194 15.32 -1.44 4.69
N TRP A 195 15.15 -1.66 6.00
CA TRP A 195 13.85 -1.70 6.66
C TRP A 195 13.20 -0.32 6.73
N VAL A 196 13.99 0.71 7.00
CA VAL A 196 13.55 2.11 6.95
C VAL A 196 13.03 2.46 5.55
N ASN A 197 13.73 2.01 4.51
CA ASN A 197 13.32 2.24 3.12
C ASN A 197 12.01 1.50 2.76
N VAL A 198 11.78 0.30 3.30
CA VAL A 198 10.49 -0.41 3.10
C VAL A 198 9.33 0.38 3.71
N GLN A 199 9.51 0.98 4.89
CA GLN A 199 8.47 1.82 5.51
C GLN A 199 8.19 3.08 4.68
N LYS A 200 9.22 3.71 4.12
CA LYS A 200 9.08 4.92 3.30
C LYS A 200 8.56 4.63 1.90
N ARG A 201 8.96 3.50 1.33
CA ARG A 201 8.66 3.07 -0.04
C ARG A 201 8.23 1.62 -0.05
N PRO A 202 6.98 1.31 0.37
CA PRO A 202 6.48 -0.05 0.38
C PRO A 202 6.50 -0.67 -1.03
N MET A 203 6.59 -2.00 -1.06
CA MET A 203 6.75 -2.81 -2.28
C MET A 203 5.61 -3.83 -2.41
N PRO A 204 4.36 -3.37 -2.62
CA PRO A 204 3.21 -4.27 -2.76
C PRO A 204 3.39 -5.24 -3.95
N PRO A 205 2.98 -6.50 -3.80
CA PRO A 205 3.10 -7.52 -4.85
C PRO A 205 1.97 -7.42 -5.87
N ILE A 206 1.89 -6.33 -6.63
CA ILE A 206 0.79 -5.99 -7.54
C ILE A 206 0.51 -7.12 -8.53
N GLN A 207 1.55 -7.65 -9.16
CA GLN A 207 1.41 -8.73 -10.15
C GLN A 207 0.81 -10.00 -9.54
N SER A 208 1.09 -10.28 -8.26
CA SER A 208 0.53 -11.43 -7.54
C SER A 208 -0.98 -11.34 -7.38
N GLY A 209 -1.52 -10.14 -7.13
CA GLY A 209 -2.96 -9.92 -7.05
C GLY A 209 -3.65 -10.18 -8.39
N ILE A 210 -3.07 -9.70 -9.48
CA ILE A 210 -3.57 -9.91 -10.84
C ILE A 210 -3.58 -11.40 -11.22
N GLU A 211 -2.56 -12.15 -10.76
CA GLU A 211 -2.41 -13.60 -11.01
C GLU A 211 -3.25 -14.49 -10.09
N ALA A 212 -3.81 -13.94 -9.01
CA ALA A 212 -4.57 -14.71 -8.01
C ALA A 212 -5.98 -15.11 -8.47
N VAL A 213 -6.17 -15.41 -9.75
CA VAL A 213 -7.48 -15.67 -10.37
C VAL A 213 -8.27 -16.83 -9.76
N ALA A 214 -7.58 -17.74 -9.05
CA ALA A 214 -8.19 -18.88 -8.36
C ALA A 214 -8.50 -18.59 -6.89
N ALA A 215 -8.21 -17.39 -6.39
CA ALA A 215 -8.48 -17.05 -5.00
C ALA A 215 -9.99 -17.00 -4.73
N SER A 216 -10.41 -17.57 -3.61
CA SER A 216 -11.79 -17.50 -3.12
C SER A 216 -12.07 -16.19 -2.37
N SER A 217 -11.06 -15.63 -1.72
CA SER A 217 -11.09 -14.27 -1.14
C SER A 217 -9.70 -13.64 -1.16
N MET A 218 -9.64 -12.31 -1.13
CA MET A 218 -8.39 -11.56 -1.05
C MET A 218 -8.61 -10.15 -0.50
N LEU A 219 -7.60 -9.61 0.16
CA LEU A 219 -7.44 -8.20 0.50
C LEU A 219 -5.94 -7.85 0.62
N ASP A 220 -5.60 -6.57 0.67
CA ASP A 220 -4.25 -6.13 1.04
C ASP A 220 -4.10 -6.05 2.57
N ILE A 221 -2.86 -6.16 3.05
CA ILE A 221 -2.51 -6.04 4.47
C ILE A 221 -2.00 -4.62 4.70
N SER A 222 -2.91 -3.71 4.99
CA SER A 222 -2.62 -2.30 5.27
C SER A 222 -2.51 -2.01 6.77
N ASP A 223 -3.40 -2.60 7.58
CA ASP A 223 -3.49 -2.34 9.02
C ASP A 223 -2.78 -3.40 9.89
N GLY A 224 -2.32 -4.46 9.28
CA GLY A 224 -1.63 -5.59 9.92
C GLY A 224 -2.36 -6.91 9.75
N LEU A 225 -1.57 -8.00 9.66
CA LEU A 225 -2.07 -9.33 9.33
C LEU A 225 -3.30 -9.73 10.14
N THR A 226 -3.29 -9.50 11.46
CA THR A 226 -4.37 -9.92 12.33
C THR A 226 -5.66 -9.14 12.08
N LYS A 227 -5.58 -7.80 12.00
CA LYS A 227 -6.75 -6.94 11.76
C LYS A 227 -7.37 -7.24 10.40
N ASP A 228 -6.53 -7.38 9.36
CA ASP A 228 -6.98 -7.65 8.00
C ASP A 228 -7.51 -9.08 7.84
N ALA A 229 -6.92 -10.07 8.51
CA ALA A 229 -7.46 -11.42 8.57
C ALA A 229 -8.87 -11.47 9.22
N HIS A 230 -9.12 -10.67 10.26
CA HIS A 230 -10.45 -10.56 10.85
C HIS A 230 -11.50 -10.01 9.86
N ARG A 231 -11.09 -9.14 8.93
CA ARG A 231 -11.98 -8.63 7.86
C ARG A 231 -12.45 -9.76 6.93
N ILE A 232 -11.53 -10.67 6.51
CA ILE A 232 -11.90 -11.87 5.72
C ILE A 232 -12.76 -12.80 6.57
N ALA A 233 -12.34 -13.11 7.82
CA ALA A 233 -13.05 -14.03 8.70
C ALA A 233 -14.51 -13.60 8.92
N LYS A 234 -14.72 -12.30 9.19
CA LYS A 234 -16.08 -11.72 9.37
C LYS A 234 -16.87 -11.70 8.08
N ALA A 235 -16.27 -11.25 6.97
CA ALA A 235 -16.96 -11.12 5.68
C ALA A 235 -17.36 -12.48 5.11
N SER A 236 -16.60 -13.54 5.39
CA SER A 236 -16.85 -14.91 4.90
C SER A 236 -17.50 -15.84 5.93
N GLU A 237 -17.72 -15.36 7.19
CA GLU A 237 -18.28 -16.13 8.30
C GLU A 237 -17.49 -17.42 8.59
N VAL A 238 -16.16 -17.31 8.63
CA VAL A 238 -15.24 -18.43 8.83
C VAL A 238 -14.22 -18.16 9.95
N LYS A 239 -13.55 -19.24 10.37
CA LYS A 239 -12.37 -19.18 11.26
C LYS A 239 -11.12 -19.28 10.40
N LEU A 240 -10.17 -18.34 10.58
CA LEU A 240 -8.85 -18.41 10.00
C LEU A 240 -7.84 -18.90 11.04
N VAL A 241 -7.07 -19.93 10.68
CA VAL A 241 -6.01 -20.49 11.54
C VAL A 241 -4.67 -20.27 10.87
N ILE A 242 -3.86 -19.38 11.44
CA ILE A 242 -2.50 -19.08 11.01
C ILE A 242 -1.55 -20.04 11.73
N SER A 243 -0.62 -20.65 11.02
CA SER A 243 0.44 -21.48 11.59
C SER A 243 1.60 -20.60 12.06
N LYS A 244 1.94 -20.69 13.35
CA LYS A 244 3.11 -19.99 13.89
C LYS A 244 4.41 -20.39 13.16
N GLN A 245 4.59 -21.68 12.88
CA GLN A 245 5.75 -22.20 12.15
C GLN A 245 5.87 -21.58 10.75
N ALA A 246 4.75 -21.33 10.08
CA ALA A 246 4.77 -20.70 8.75
C ALA A 246 5.23 -19.23 8.78
N LEU A 247 5.15 -18.58 9.95
CA LEU A 247 5.62 -17.21 10.16
C LEU A 247 7.11 -17.11 10.53
N ASP A 248 7.77 -18.21 10.90
CA ASP A 248 9.17 -18.20 11.35
C ASP A 248 10.11 -17.54 10.35
N GLY A 249 9.91 -17.77 9.06
CA GLY A 249 10.72 -17.16 8.00
C GLY A 249 10.53 -15.64 7.83
N TYR A 250 9.39 -15.09 8.27
CA TYR A 250 9.16 -13.65 8.32
C TYR A 250 9.83 -13.06 9.57
N CYS A 251 9.66 -13.70 10.73
CA CYS A 251 10.27 -13.27 12.00
C CYS A 251 11.79 -13.26 11.92
N ALA A 252 12.40 -14.34 11.45
CA ALA A 252 13.86 -14.49 11.35
C ALA A 252 14.58 -13.36 10.59
N ARG A 253 13.89 -12.69 9.68
CA ARG A 253 14.44 -11.52 8.96
C ARG A 253 14.50 -10.27 9.83
N LEU A 254 13.70 -10.20 10.90
CA LEU A 254 13.49 -9.03 11.75
C LEU A 254 14.09 -9.20 13.14
N ASP A 255 14.52 -10.42 13.51
CA ASP A 255 14.97 -10.75 14.86
C ASP A 255 16.17 -9.90 15.30
N ASP A 256 17.14 -9.63 14.41
CA ASP A 256 18.32 -8.81 14.69
C ASP A 256 17.93 -7.38 15.11
N VAL A 257 16.94 -6.79 14.43
CA VAL A 257 16.42 -5.47 14.77
C VAL A 257 15.57 -5.53 16.04
N ALA A 258 14.78 -6.58 16.18
CA ALA A 258 13.93 -6.79 17.35
C ALA A 258 14.78 -6.89 18.63
N ASP A 259 15.86 -7.67 18.60
CA ASP A 259 16.82 -7.80 19.70
C ASP A 259 17.48 -6.46 20.03
N ARG A 260 17.87 -5.70 19.01
CA ARG A 260 18.50 -4.39 19.20
C ARG A 260 17.57 -3.35 19.80
N LEU A 261 16.27 -3.42 19.50
CA LEU A 261 15.25 -2.50 20.02
C LEU A 261 14.52 -3.05 21.26
N GLU A 262 14.88 -4.22 21.76
CA GLU A 262 14.21 -4.92 22.86
C GLU A 262 12.70 -5.15 22.59
N LEU A 263 12.36 -5.47 21.32
CA LEU A 263 11.01 -5.74 20.83
C LEU A 263 10.88 -7.20 20.37
N LYS A 264 9.71 -7.57 19.89
CA LYS A 264 9.44 -8.92 19.36
C LYS A 264 9.10 -8.84 17.87
N SER A 265 9.86 -9.53 17.04
CA SER A 265 9.61 -9.61 15.59
C SER A 265 8.22 -10.15 15.27
N LEU A 266 7.71 -11.11 16.05
CA LEU A 266 6.37 -11.66 15.89
C LEU A 266 5.26 -10.61 16.06
N ASP A 267 5.45 -9.60 16.92
CA ASP A 267 4.47 -8.51 17.10
C ASP A 267 4.39 -7.65 15.84
N TRP A 268 5.51 -7.39 15.17
CA TRP A 268 5.51 -6.70 13.88
C TRP A 268 4.85 -7.53 12.79
N VAL A 269 5.14 -8.84 12.74
CA VAL A 269 4.57 -9.76 11.73
C VAL A 269 3.06 -9.90 11.89
N LEU A 270 2.54 -9.91 13.12
CA LEU A 270 1.11 -10.09 13.39
C LEU A 270 0.31 -8.77 13.30
N PHE A 271 0.87 -7.68 13.81
CA PHE A 271 0.13 -6.44 14.08
C PHE A 271 0.66 -5.23 13.30
N GLY A 272 1.81 -5.35 12.65
CA GLY A 272 2.41 -4.28 11.87
C GLY A 272 1.67 -4.05 10.55
N GLY A 273 1.34 -2.79 10.29
CA GLY A 273 0.73 -2.35 9.04
C GLY A 273 1.75 -1.86 8.02
N GLU A 274 1.24 -1.34 6.92
CA GLU A 274 1.94 -0.66 5.81
C GLU A 274 2.87 -1.54 4.95
N ASP A 275 2.86 -2.87 5.10
CA ASP A 275 3.55 -3.77 4.16
C ASP A 275 2.83 -3.86 2.81
N HIS A 276 1.52 -3.61 2.76
CA HIS A 276 0.66 -3.70 1.58
C HIS A 276 0.80 -5.02 0.82
N SER A 277 1.05 -6.08 1.56
CA SER A 277 1.08 -7.46 1.07
C SER A 277 -0.34 -7.96 0.84
N LEU A 278 -0.50 -9.07 0.11
CA LEU A 278 -1.82 -9.61 -0.17
C LEU A 278 -2.09 -10.85 0.70
N LEU A 279 -3.21 -10.85 1.43
CA LEU A 279 -3.74 -12.00 2.13
C LEU A 279 -4.88 -12.59 1.30
N ALA A 280 -4.76 -13.86 0.93
CA ALA A 280 -5.74 -14.54 0.10
C ALA A 280 -6.06 -15.94 0.63
N THR A 281 -7.25 -16.44 0.25
CA THR A 281 -7.63 -17.84 0.46
C THR A 281 -7.78 -18.52 -0.89
N PHE A 282 -7.38 -19.79 -0.98
CA PHE A 282 -7.45 -20.59 -2.21
C PHE A 282 -8.12 -21.92 -1.92
N PRO A 283 -9.07 -22.39 -2.78
CA PRO A 283 -9.66 -23.71 -2.64
C PRO A 283 -8.60 -24.81 -2.62
N GLU A 284 -8.86 -25.88 -1.88
CA GLU A 284 -8.00 -27.07 -1.90
C GLU A 284 -7.84 -27.58 -3.33
N GLY A 285 -6.58 -27.83 -3.74
CA GLY A 285 -6.25 -28.26 -5.10
C GLY A 285 -6.20 -27.17 -6.17
N ALA A 286 -6.51 -25.92 -5.82
CA ALA A 286 -6.31 -24.79 -6.73
C ALA A 286 -4.82 -24.54 -7.02
N VAL A 287 -4.52 -24.01 -8.19
CA VAL A 287 -3.16 -23.56 -8.52
C VAL A 287 -2.91 -22.22 -7.83
N ILE A 288 -2.12 -22.25 -6.76
CA ILE A 288 -1.69 -21.04 -6.03
C ILE A 288 -0.50 -20.44 -6.78
N PRO A 289 -0.52 -19.13 -7.12
CA PRO A 289 0.65 -18.47 -7.73
C PRO A 289 1.90 -18.60 -6.84
N ARG A 290 3.07 -18.79 -7.45
CA ARG A 290 4.33 -19.05 -6.71
C ARG A 290 4.75 -17.94 -5.74
N SER A 291 4.25 -16.74 -5.96
CA SER A 291 4.47 -15.58 -5.08
C SER A 291 3.73 -15.68 -3.75
N PHE A 292 2.66 -16.49 -3.67
CA PHE A 292 1.93 -16.74 -2.43
C PHE A 292 2.58 -17.88 -1.65
N LYS A 293 2.73 -17.67 -0.34
CA LYS A 293 3.19 -18.67 0.63
C LYS A 293 2.03 -19.04 1.53
N ALA A 294 1.72 -20.32 1.64
CA ALA A 294 0.73 -20.81 2.59
C ALA A 294 1.19 -20.47 4.02
N ILE A 295 0.30 -19.81 4.78
CA ILE A 295 0.54 -19.46 6.17
C ILE A 295 -0.49 -20.10 7.12
N GLY A 296 -1.49 -20.78 6.58
CA GLY A 296 -2.55 -21.35 7.40
C GLY A 296 -3.68 -21.96 6.58
N LYS A 297 -4.84 -22.06 7.20
CA LYS A 297 -6.04 -22.68 6.63
C LYS A 297 -7.31 -21.98 7.10
N VAL A 298 -8.40 -22.23 6.38
CA VAL A 298 -9.75 -21.82 6.73
C VAL A 298 -10.51 -22.98 7.36
N GLU A 299 -11.16 -22.75 8.48
CA GLU A 299 -11.97 -23.72 9.20
C GLU A 299 -13.41 -23.19 9.43
N SER A 300 -14.31 -24.10 9.78
CA SER A 300 -15.64 -23.74 10.27
C SER A 300 -15.52 -23.03 11.62
N GLY A 301 -16.28 -21.97 11.82
CA GLY A 301 -16.26 -21.18 13.06
C GLY A 301 -16.13 -19.70 12.79
N ALA A 302 -15.53 -18.95 13.71
CA ALA A 302 -15.31 -17.53 13.61
C ALA A 302 -13.98 -17.12 14.23
N GLY A 303 -13.47 -15.94 13.86
CA GLY A 303 -12.27 -15.35 14.44
C GLY A 303 -10.98 -15.74 13.73
N VAL A 304 -9.86 -15.25 14.26
CA VAL A 304 -8.50 -15.48 13.75
C VAL A 304 -7.66 -16.09 14.86
N TYR A 305 -6.90 -17.12 14.53
CA TYR A 305 -6.11 -17.90 15.49
C TYR A 305 -4.67 -18.03 15.03
N LEU A 306 -3.74 -18.02 15.97
CA LEU A 306 -2.36 -18.47 15.80
C LEU A 306 -2.24 -19.86 16.44
N ASP A 307 -2.19 -20.90 15.62
CA ASP A 307 -2.38 -22.29 16.04
C ASP A 307 -3.71 -22.43 16.83
N ASP A 308 -3.65 -22.70 18.13
CA ASP A 308 -4.82 -22.86 19.00
C ASP A 308 -5.19 -21.58 19.79
N THR A 309 -4.42 -20.50 19.65
CA THR A 309 -4.62 -19.26 20.42
C THR A 309 -5.39 -18.24 19.60
N GLU A 310 -6.54 -17.79 20.10
CA GLU A 310 -7.30 -16.72 19.48
C GLU A 310 -6.51 -15.40 19.50
N LEU A 311 -6.43 -14.75 18.34
CA LEU A 311 -5.77 -13.45 18.19
C LEU A 311 -6.79 -12.32 18.30
N PRO A 312 -6.44 -11.20 18.98
CA PRO A 312 -7.29 -10.03 19.01
C PRO A 312 -7.33 -9.35 17.65
N GLU A 313 -8.41 -8.62 17.34
CA GLU A 313 -8.48 -7.70 16.21
C GLU A 313 -7.63 -6.47 16.52
N ARG A 314 -6.31 -6.58 16.33
CA ARG A 314 -5.32 -5.55 16.64
C ARG A 314 -4.54 -5.20 15.37
N GLY A 315 -4.23 -3.92 15.20
CA GLY A 315 -3.46 -3.37 14.09
C GLY A 315 -3.51 -1.85 14.15
N TRP A 316 -3.12 -1.20 13.07
CA TRP A 316 -3.20 0.25 12.94
C TRP A 316 -4.67 0.71 12.95
N ASP A 317 -4.91 1.87 13.58
CA ASP A 317 -6.22 2.52 13.59
C ASP A 317 -6.02 4.03 13.51
N SER A 318 -6.37 4.63 12.38
CA SER A 318 -6.20 6.07 12.13
C SER A 318 -7.02 6.96 13.07
N ALA A 319 -8.11 6.45 13.63
CA ALA A 319 -8.93 7.18 14.59
C ALA A 319 -8.35 7.17 16.01
N LEU A 320 -7.44 6.24 16.31
CA LEU A 320 -6.78 6.06 17.61
C LEU A 320 -5.29 6.43 17.57
N ALA A 321 -4.76 6.84 16.41
CA ALA A 321 -3.39 7.30 16.25
C ALA A 321 -3.19 8.61 17.04
N THR A 322 -2.28 8.61 18.02
CA THR A 322 -1.90 9.79 18.85
C THR A 322 -0.44 10.11 18.66
#